data_1e694bf90fb1c4100fd88ec22ce5320d
#
_entry.id   1e694bf90fb1c4100fd88ec22ce5320d
#
_cell.length_a   1.000
_cell.length_b   1.000
_cell.length_c   1.000
_cell.angle_alpha   90.00
_cell.angle_beta   90.00
_cell.angle_gamma   90.00
#
_symmetry.space_group_name_H-M   'P 1'
#
loop_
_entity.id
_entity.type
_entity.pdbx_description
1 polymer ?
#
loop_
_entity_poly.entity_id
_entity_poly.type
_entity_poly.pdbx_seq_one_letter_code
_entity_poly.pdbx_strand_id
1 'polypeptide(L)'
;MRRTIILLSAAVIAGVTIVPASAIPRGTVVRRYHGSLSFPVDMAWVRDTNKIFFTEKNTGKIRVMIGRRLRGRACRDLDVQSSGERGALGIVLHPSFKQNHWLYVYYTNRSPLEHRVTRFTVRDNLCRSRRHIVTGISADGGGYHNGGQLEFVEGKLFVSTGEQHQPAAAQNTDNRLGKVLRYNADGSIPAGNPFSDPGDRNPVWSYGHRNPFGLTHKPGSGQLFESENGPSCDDEFNRILKGRNYGWGSSYQCGTAGVGPNPKRPLRRWSNVIVPTDPWWYRGRMSRLNGDVYIGDFGQGRLHRLVINRRGTRVRADRVIHDAPAGITDVSKGPGRWLYFLTSTAMYRIVPSR
;
A
#
# COMPACT_ATOMS: atom_id res chain seq x y z
N MET A 1 31.84 20.21 -64.85
CA MET A 1 32.14 20.12 -63.39
C MET A 1 31.01 19.36 -62.71
N ARG A 2 31.19 18.09 -62.44
CA ARG A 2 30.20 17.23 -61.72
C ARG A 2 30.57 17.27 -60.23
N ARG A 3 29.65 17.71 -59.38
CA ARG A 3 29.81 17.68 -57.91
C ARG A 3 29.26 16.34 -57.41
N THR A 4 30.13 15.53 -56.82
CA THR A 4 29.82 14.28 -56.16
C THR A 4 29.34 14.61 -54.74
N ILE A 5 28.12 14.26 -54.41
CA ILE A 5 27.58 14.39 -53.04
C ILE A 5 27.88 13.06 -52.34
N ILE A 6 28.68 13.10 -51.28
CA ILE A 6 28.94 11.98 -50.38
C ILE A 6 27.88 12.01 -49.26
N LEU A 7 26.99 11.04 -49.24
CA LEU A 7 26.05 10.79 -48.16
C LEU A 7 26.76 9.99 -47.05
N LEU A 8 27.02 10.64 -45.91
CA LEU A 8 27.44 9.96 -44.71
C LEU A 8 26.18 9.36 -44.02
N SER A 9 26.09 8.04 -44.03
CA SER A 9 25.08 7.28 -43.25
C SER A 9 25.58 7.20 -41.80
N ALA A 10 24.94 7.94 -40.90
CA ALA A 10 25.13 7.76 -39.46
C ALA A 10 24.39 6.51 -38.99
N ALA A 11 25.11 5.46 -38.65
CA ALA A 11 24.57 4.31 -37.99
C ALA A 11 24.23 4.64 -36.52
N VAL A 12 22.94 4.72 -36.18
CA VAL A 12 22.48 4.82 -34.81
C VAL A 12 22.65 3.45 -34.16
N ILE A 13 23.69 3.29 -33.37
CA ILE A 13 23.83 2.13 -32.48
C ILE A 13 22.84 2.30 -31.34
N ALA A 14 21.70 1.62 -31.43
CA ALA A 14 20.78 1.48 -30.31
C ALA A 14 21.50 0.71 -29.19
N GLY A 15 21.96 1.44 -28.18
CA GLY A 15 22.53 0.86 -26.97
C GLY A 15 21.45 0.04 -26.26
N VAL A 16 21.54 -1.28 -26.35
CA VAL A 16 20.77 -2.20 -25.50
C VAL A 16 21.28 -1.97 -24.07
N THR A 17 20.52 -1.22 -23.28
CA THR A 17 20.73 -1.16 -21.83
C THR A 17 20.38 -2.52 -21.27
N ILE A 18 21.40 -3.35 -21.01
CA ILE A 18 21.25 -4.56 -20.24
C ILE A 18 20.84 -4.16 -18.83
N VAL A 19 19.53 -4.26 -18.55
CA VAL A 19 19.04 -4.17 -17.17
C VAL A 19 19.63 -5.37 -16.43
N PRO A 20 20.42 -5.17 -15.35
CA PRO A 20 21.01 -6.32 -14.65
C PRO A 20 19.89 -7.20 -14.13
N ALA A 21 20.01 -8.51 -14.41
CA ALA A 21 19.10 -9.53 -13.92
C ALA A 21 18.82 -9.33 -12.42
N SER A 22 17.55 -9.42 -12.02
CA SER A 22 17.07 -9.22 -10.66
C SER A 22 17.97 -9.89 -9.62
N ALA A 23 18.58 -9.08 -8.77
CA ALA A 23 19.52 -9.57 -7.76
C ALA A 23 18.79 -10.01 -6.49
N ILE A 24 17.95 -11.05 -6.61
CA ILE A 24 17.44 -11.74 -5.42
C ILE A 24 18.65 -12.17 -4.56
N PRO A 25 18.60 -12.02 -3.24
CA PRO A 25 19.69 -12.42 -2.38
C PRO A 25 20.12 -13.87 -2.63
N ARG A 26 21.44 -14.10 -2.75
CA ARG A 26 22.00 -15.44 -2.99
C ARG A 26 21.39 -16.47 -2.03
N GLY A 27 21.06 -17.65 -2.55
CA GLY A 27 20.43 -18.73 -1.79
C GLY A 27 18.91 -18.57 -1.60
N THR A 28 18.25 -17.68 -2.35
CA THR A 28 16.79 -17.54 -2.38
C THR A 28 16.24 -17.66 -3.81
N VAL A 29 14.97 -17.97 -3.92
CA VAL A 29 14.23 -18.06 -5.18
C VAL A 29 12.81 -17.56 -5.00
N VAL A 30 12.26 -16.90 -6.03
CA VAL A 30 10.84 -16.58 -6.11
C VAL A 30 10.08 -17.79 -6.62
N ARG A 31 9.01 -18.16 -5.92
CA ARG A 31 8.10 -19.23 -6.34
C ARG A 31 6.68 -18.73 -6.38
N ARG A 32 5.95 -19.03 -7.44
CA ARG A 32 4.52 -18.83 -7.50
C ARG A 32 3.85 -19.69 -6.41
N TYR A 33 3.13 -19.03 -5.51
CA TYR A 33 2.40 -19.69 -4.43
C TYR A 33 1.01 -20.13 -4.88
N HIS A 34 0.29 -19.24 -5.60
CA HIS A 34 -1.00 -19.52 -6.22
C HIS A 34 -1.19 -18.63 -7.44
N GLY A 35 -1.83 -19.15 -8.48
CA GLY A 35 -2.19 -18.41 -9.70
C GLY A 35 -3.70 -18.24 -9.85
N SER A 36 -4.12 -17.59 -10.95
CA SER A 36 -5.54 -17.42 -11.32
C SER A 36 -6.37 -16.71 -10.25
N LEU A 37 -5.81 -15.65 -9.65
CA LEU A 37 -6.50 -14.75 -8.74
C LEU A 37 -7.16 -13.60 -9.53
N SER A 38 -8.25 -13.05 -9.01
CA SER A 38 -9.04 -11.98 -9.65
C SER A 38 -8.70 -10.62 -9.06
N PHE A 39 -7.62 -10.03 -9.52
CA PHE A 39 -7.10 -8.73 -9.08
C PHE A 39 -7.02 -8.61 -7.55
N PRO A 40 -6.20 -9.46 -6.87
CA PRO A 40 -5.97 -9.30 -5.45
C PRO A 40 -5.19 -8.00 -5.20
N VAL A 41 -5.58 -7.24 -4.17
CA VAL A 41 -4.96 -5.93 -3.85
C VAL A 41 -4.15 -5.97 -2.59
N ASP A 42 -4.66 -6.60 -1.53
CA ASP A 42 -4.01 -6.59 -0.23
C ASP A 42 -4.28 -7.92 0.50
N MET A 43 -3.35 -8.36 1.34
CA MET A 43 -3.44 -9.63 2.05
C MET A 43 -3.07 -9.52 3.53
N ALA A 44 -3.81 -10.25 4.35
CA ALA A 44 -3.60 -10.35 5.79
C ALA A 44 -3.37 -11.80 6.21
N TRP A 45 -2.18 -12.09 6.73
CA TRP A 45 -1.83 -13.42 7.20
C TRP A 45 -2.27 -13.65 8.66
N VAL A 46 -2.95 -14.77 8.92
CA VAL A 46 -3.23 -15.21 10.29
C VAL A 46 -1.93 -15.77 10.87
N ARG A 47 -1.32 -15.00 11.76
CA ARG A 47 -0.02 -15.29 12.36
C ARG A 47 0.07 -16.74 12.89
N ASP A 48 1.19 -17.41 12.62
CA ASP A 48 1.52 -18.78 13.01
C ASP A 48 0.57 -19.86 12.45
N THR A 49 -0.11 -19.56 11.34
CA THR A 49 -0.95 -20.49 10.59
C THR A 49 -0.59 -20.50 9.11
N ASN A 50 -1.26 -21.35 8.33
CA ASN A 50 -1.20 -21.33 6.87
C ASN A 50 -2.38 -20.58 6.23
N LYS A 51 -3.09 -19.72 6.99
CA LYS A 51 -4.28 -19.02 6.52
C LYS A 51 -3.95 -17.57 6.14
N ILE A 52 -4.40 -17.18 4.95
CA ILE A 52 -4.31 -15.81 4.42
C ILE A 52 -5.72 -15.37 4.03
N PHE A 53 -6.10 -14.15 4.41
CA PHE A 53 -7.23 -13.42 3.84
C PHE A 53 -6.69 -12.42 2.83
N PHE A 54 -7.42 -12.15 1.75
CA PHE A 54 -7.07 -11.11 0.79
C PHE A 54 -8.33 -10.55 0.13
N THR A 55 -8.22 -9.33 -0.37
CA THR A 55 -9.28 -8.64 -1.11
C THR A 55 -9.12 -8.86 -2.60
N GLU A 56 -10.22 -9.07 -3.31
CA GLU A 56 -10.30 -8.97 -4.77
C GLU A 56 -11.00 -7.64 -5.14
N LYS A 57 -10.24 -6.72 -5.74
CA LYS A 57 -10.66 -5.33 -6.00
C LYS A 57 -12.01 -5.24 -6.70
N ASN A 58 -12.12 -5.91 -7.84
CA ASN A 58 -13.26 -5.73 -8.74
C ASN A 58 -14.49 -6.53 -8.34
N THR A 59 -14.28 -7.70 -7.72
CA THR A 59 -15.38 -8.59 -7.32
C THR A 59 -15.95 -8.24 -5.95
N GLY A 60 -15.25 -7.43 -5.16
CA GLY A 60 -15.63 -7.13 -3.77
C GLY A 60 -15.45 -8.29 -2.80
N LYS A 61 -14.82 -9.39 -3.24
CA LYS A 61 -14.69 -10.59 -2.41
C LYS A 61 -13.53 -10.47 -1.42
N ILE A 62 -13.81 -10.86 -0.18
CA ILE A 62 -12.79 -11.19 0.81
C ILE A 62 -12.55 -12.69 0.68
N ARG A 63 -11.39 -13.06 0.14
CA ARG A 63 -11.03 -14.45 -0.13
C ARG A 63 -10.25 -15.07 1.04
N VAL A 64 -10.26 -16.39 1.09
CA VAL A 64 -9.51 -17.15 2.08
C VAL A 64 -8.66 -18.21 1.38
N MET A 65 -7.38 -18.25 1.70
CA MET A 65 -6.45 -19.28 1.27
C MET A 65 -5.92 -20.02 2.51
N ILE A 66 -5.91 -21.35 2.47
CA ILE A 66 -5.34 -22.19 3.53
C ILE A 66 -4.26 -23.07 2.90
N GLY A 67 -3.03 -22.86 3.31
CA GLY A 67 -1.88 -23.37 2.55
C GLY A 67 -1.91 -22.79 1.14
N ARG A 68 -1.83 -23.65 0.11
CA ARG A 68 -1.93 -23.26 -1.31
C ARG A 68 -3.34 -23.41 -1.89
N ARG A 69 -4.30 -23.79 -1.06
CA ARG A 69 -5.68 -24.06 -1.51
C ARG A 69 -6.56 -22.84 -1.30
N LEU A 70 -7.00 -22.24 -2.40
CA LEU A 70 -8.02 -21.21 -2.40
C LEU A 70 -9.37 -21.84 -2.05
N ARG A 71 -10.07 -21.28 -1.05
CA ARG A 71 -11.43 -21.73 -0.69
C ARG A 71 -12.41 -21.28 -1.77
N GLY A 72 -13.30 -22.19 -2.20
CA GLY A 72 -14.32 -21.87 -3.21
C GLY A 72 -15.27 -20.76 -2.72
N ARG A 73 -15.75 -20.87 -1.46
CA ARG A 73 -16.58 -19.83 -0.84
C ARG A 73 -15.72 -18.68 -0.30
N ALA A 74 -16.08 -17.45 -0.64
CA ALA A 74 -15.49 -16.25 -0.06
C ALA A 74 -15.85 -16.10 1.43
N CYS A 75 -14.99 -15.41 2.20
CA CYS A 75 -15.32 -15.00 3.57
C CYS A 75 -16.51 -14.06 3.57
N ARG A 76 -16.53 -13.12 2.62
CA ARG A 76 -17.61 -12.16 2.37
C ARG A 76 -17.57 -11.69 0.93
N ASP A 77 -18.75 -11.41 0.39
CA ASP A 77 -18.94 -10.61 -0.81
C ASP A 77 -19.43 -9.21 -0.37
N LEU A 78 -18.70 -8.18 -0.76
CA LEU A 78 -19.03 -6.78 -0.48
C LEU A 78 -19.69 -6.18 -1.73
N ASP A 79 -20.72 -5.36 -1.54
CA ASP A 79 -21.27 -4.57 -2.63
C ASP A 79 -20.39 -3.35 -2.88
N VAL A 80 -19.47 -3.47 -3.84
CA VAL A 80 -18.47 -2.45 -4.13
C VAL A 80 -18.76 -1.72 -5.44
N GLN A 81 -18.47 -0.41 -5.47
CA GLN A 81 -18.20 0.31 -6.70
C GLN A 81 -16.73 0.07 -7.05
N SER A 82 -16.42 -0.49 -8.24
CA SER A 82 -15.06 -0.93 -8.60
C SER A 82 -14.46 -0.25 -9.83
N SER A 83 -15.10 0.81 -10.36
CA SER A 83 -14.54 1.58 -11.48
C SER A 83 -13.25 2.32 -11.06
N GLY A 84 -12.31 2.45 -11.98
CA GLY A 84 -11.01 3.05 -11.72
C GLY A 84 -10.22 2.28 -10.64
N GLU A 85 -9.73 2.99 -9.65
CA GLU A 85 -9.00 2.41 -8.50
C GLU A 85 -9.94 1.96 -7.36
N ARG A 86 -11.24 2.25 -7.44
CA ARG A 86 -12.26 1.84 -6.44
C ARG A 86 -12.37 0.32 -6.33
N GLY A 87 -12.97 -0.15 -5.25
CA GLY A 87 -13.26 -1.56 -5.02
C GLY A 87 -13.08 -2.02 -3.59
N ALA A 88 -12.79 -3.30 -3.40
CA ALA A 88 -12.30 -3.84 -2.13
C ALA A 88 -10.78 -3.65 -2.10
N LEU A 89 -10.28 -2.83 -1.18
CA LEU A 89 -8.88 -2.38 -1.12
C LEU A 89 -8.16 -2.99 0.09
N GLY A 90 -7.79 -2.20 1.09
CA GLY A 90 -6.99 -2.64 2.22
C GLY A 90 -7.68 -3.66 3.13
N ILE A 91 -6.89 -4.58 3.67
CA ILE A 91 -7.36 -5.60 4.63
C ILE A 91 -6.34 -5.76 5.76
N VAL A 92 -6.79 -5.72 7.01
CA VAL A 92 -5.92 -5.96 8.16
C VAL A 92 -6.62 -6.80 9.23
N LEU A 93 -5.87 -7.65 9.92
CA LEU A 93 -6.34 -8.36 11.08
C LEU A 93 -6.03 -7.55 12.35
N HIS A 94 -6.97 -7.57 13.30
CA HIS A 94 -6.69 -7.01 14.63
C HIS A 94 -5.43 -7.65 15.25
N PRO A 95 -4.56 -6.93 15.97
CA PRO A 95 -3.37 -7.52 16.61
C PRO A 95 -3.70 -8.74 17.49
N SER A 96 -4.86 -8.73 18.15
CA SER A 96 -5.38 -9.85 18.94
C SER A 96 -6.36 -10.75 18.17
N PHE A 97 -6.14 -10.95 16.86
CA PHE A 97 -7.06 -11.70 16.00
C PHE A 97 -7.34 -13.14 16.52
N LYS A 98 -6.35 -13.77 17.13
CA LYS A 98 -6.51 -15.12 17.70
C LYS A 98 -7.58 -15.19 18.80
N GLN A 99 -7.82 -14.06 19.49
CA GLN A 99 -8.82 -13.95 20.58
C GLN A 99 -10.16 -13.42 20.09
N ASN A 100 -10.13 -12.31 19.34
CA ASN A 100 -11.36 -11.59 18.96
C ASN A 100 -11.86 -11.91 17.55
N HIS A 101 -11.01 -12.52 16.70
CA HIS A 101 -11.32 -12.86 15.31
C HIS A 101 -11.73 -11.65 14.44
N TRP A 102 -11.26 -10.43 14.75
CA TRP A 102 -11.63 -9.23 14.03
C TRP A 102 -10.75 -9.01 12.82
N LEU A 103 -11.42 -8.83 11.67
CA LEU A 103 -10.86 -8.50 10.38
C LEU A 103 -11.47 -7.19 9.92
N TYR A 104 -10.64 -6.27 9.41
CA TYR A 104 -11.04 -4.96 8.91
C TYR A 104 -10.77 -4.87 7.42
N VAL A 105 -11.69 -4.24 6.69
CA VAL A 105 -11.56 -4.02 5.25
C VAL A 105 -11.95 -2.59 4.91
N TYR A 106 -11.10 -1.92 4.15
CA TYR A 106 -11.42 -0.67 3.47
C TYR A 106 -11.97 -0.99 2.08
N TYR A 107 -13.08 -0.39 1.70
CA TYR A 107 -13.68 -0.56 0.38
C TYR A 107 -14.52 0.62 -0.03
N THR A 108 -14.75 0.76 -1.34
CA THR A 108 -15.71 1.73 -1.89
C THR A 108 -17.09 1.10 -1.95
N ASN A 109 -17.98 1.54 -1.10
CA ASN A 109 -19.38 1.11 -1.08
C ASN A 109 -20.14 1.69 -2.28
N ARG A 110 -21.08 0.92 -2.85
CA ARG A 110 -21.82 1.33 -4.03
C ARG A 110 -22.90 2.35 -3.72
N SER A 111 -23.69 2.12 -2.68
CA SER A 111 -24.82 2.99 -2.30
C SER A 111 -24.96 3.05 -0.77
N PRO A 112 -24.80 4.23 -0.15
CA PRO A 112 -24.29 5.47 -0.77
C PRO A 112 -22.86 5.29 -1.26
N LEU A 113 -22.46 6.07 -2.27
CA LEU A 113 -21.10 6.05 -2.81
C LEU A 113 -20.15 6.72 -1.81
N GLU A 114 -19.39 5.91 -1.09
CA GLU A 114 -18.43 6.38 -0.09
C GLU A 114 -17.37 5.30 0.18
N HIS A 115 -16.23 5.70 0.67
CA HIS A 115 -15.29 4.76 1.26
C HIS A 115 -15.66 4.43 2.70
N ARG A 116 -15.51 3.15 3.05
CA ARG A 116 -15.81 2.61 4.40
C ARG A 116 -14.68 1.76 4.92
N VAL A 117 -14.51 1.78 6.24
CA VAL A 117 -13.83 0.71 6.96
C VAL A 117 -14.86 -0.11 7.70
N THR A 118 -14.92 -1.40 7.41
CA THR A 118 -15.85 -2.33 8.06
C THR A 118 -15.09 -3.41 8.79
N ARG A 119 -15.46 -3.66 10.04
CA ARG A 119 -14.99 -4.78 10.83
C ARG A 119 -15.95 -5.95 10.72
N PHE A 120 -15.38 -7.14 10.56
CA PHE A 120 -16.08 -8.42 10.62
C PHE A 120 -15.52 -9.28 11.75
N THR A 121 -16.34 -10.15 12.33
CA THR A 121 -15.88 -11.26 13.16
C THR A 121 -15.80 -12.51 12.28
N VAL A 122 -14.62 -13.10 12.18
CA VAL A 122 -14.40 -14.31 11.36
C VAL A 122 -14.72 -15.56 12.16
N ARG A 123 -15.64 -16.38 11.66
CA ARG A 123 -15.96 -17.71 12.19
C ARG A 123 -16.05 -18.70 11.03
N ASP A 124 -15.40 -19.85 11.11
CA ASP A 124 -15.41 -20.91 10.09
C ASP A 124 -15.04 -20.41 8.69
N ASN A 125 -14.07 -19.47 8.61
CA ASN A 125 -13.64 -18.78 7.39
C ASN A 125 -14.73 -17.89 6.77
N LEU A 126 -15.81 -17.56 7.49
CA LEU A 126 -16.85 -16.63 7.07
C LEU A 126 -16.77 -15.35 7.90
N CYS A 127 -16.86 -14.22 7.20
CA CYS A 127 -16.88 -12.88 7.77
C CYS A 127 -18.31 -12.52 8.20
N ARG A 128 -18.58 -12.65 9.51
CA ARG A 128 -19.89 -12.44 10.15
C ARG A 128 -19.90 -11.14 10.95
N SER A 129 -21.02 -10.80 11.57
CA SER A 129 -21.17 -9.69 12.54
C SER A 129 -20.53 -8.38 12.03
N ARG A 130 -21.06 -7.89 10.91
CA ARG A 130 -20.59 -6.65 10.26
C ARG A 130 -20.80 -5.43 11.16
N ARG A 131 -19.74 -4.64 11.36
CA ARG A 131 -19.80 -3.31 11.99
C ARG A 131 -19.02 -2.30 11.15
N HIS A 132 -19.68 -1.24 10.72
CA HIS A 132 -19.02 -0.11 10.09
C HIS A 132 -18.24 0.67 11.15
N ILE A 133 -16.94 0.82 10.94
CA ILE A 133 -16.01 1.48 11.86
C ILE A 133 -15.79 2.93 11.43
N VAL A 134 -15.64 3.13 10.12
CA VAL A 134 -15.54 4.46 9.50
C VAL A 134 -16.47 4.49 8.30
N THR A 135 -17.25 5.54 8.17
CA THR A 135 -18.19 5.81 7.05
C THR A 135 -18.09 7.25 6.59
N GLY A 136 -18.71 7.60 5.47
CA GLY A 136 -18.83 8.97 4.98
C GLY A 136 -17.50 9.58 4.53
N ILE A 137 -16.49 8.78 4.11
CA ILE A 137 -15.36 9.31 3.37
C ILE A 137 -15.81 9.43 1.91
N SER A 138 -15.76 10.63 1.33
CA SER A 138 -16.17 10.86 -0.07
C SER A 138 -15.44 9.93 -1.03
N ALA A 139 -16.14 9.47 -2.06
CA ALA A 139 -15.62 8.64 -3.14
C ALA A 139 -15.97 9.23 -4.52
N ASP A 140 -16.27 10.55 -4.61
CA ASP A 140 -16.84 11.20 -5.80
C ASP A 140 -15.80 11.57 -6.86
N GLY A 141 -14.51 11.46 -6.59
CA GLY A 141 -13.40 11.89 -7.45
C GLY A 141 -13.15 11.04 -8.69
N GLY A 142 -14.19 10.70 -9.45
CA GLY A 142 -14.03 10.00 -10.73
C GLY A 142 -13.47 8.57 -10.64
N GLY A 143 -13.22 8.06 -9.43
CA GLY A 143 -12.72 6.70 -9.19
C GLY A 143 -11.21 6.58 -8.96
N TYR A 144 -10.49 7.68 -8.88
CA TYR A 144 -9.05 7.71 -8.68
C TYR A 144 -8.67 8.32 -7.34
N HIS A 145 -7.43 8.11 -6.92
CA HIS A 145 -6.84 8.60 -5.66
C HIS A 145 -7.70 8.21 -4.44
N ASN A 146 -7.89 6.91 -4.29
CA ASN A 146 -8.75 6.38 -3.22
C ASN A 146 -7.98 6.14 -1.91
N GLY A 147 -6.66 6.00 -1.96
CA GLY A 147 -5.89 5.50 -0.83
C GLY A 147 -6.33 4.10 -0.46
N GLY A 148 -6.64 3.87 0.80
CA GLY A 148 -7.42 2.72 1.23
C GLY A 148 -6.64 1.65 1.98
N GLN A 149 -5.41 1.93 2.40
CA GLN A 149 -4.65 0.99 3.19
C GLN A 149 -4.94 1.11 4.68
N LEU A 150 -4.81 -0.01 5.39
CA LEU A 150 -5.10 -0.16 6.81
C LEU A 150 -3.87 -0.73 7.54
N GLU A 151 -3.49 -0.11 8.66
CA GLU A 151 -2.40 -0.63 9.49
C GLU A 151 -2.70 -0.46 10.98
N PHE A 152 -2.41 -1.48 11.80
CA PHE A 152 -2.47 -1.38 13.24
C PHE A 152 -1.10 -1.06 13.85
N VAL A 153 -1.00 0.07 14.52
CA VAL A 153 0.19 0.49 15.26
C VAL A 153 -0.20 0.78 16.71
N GLU A 154 0.43 0.11 17.67
CA GLU A 154 0.19 0.29 19.10
C GLU A 154 -1.32 0.24 19.48
N GLY A 155 -2.05 -0.69 18.86
CA GLY A 155 -3.48 -0.89 19.10
C GLY A 155 -4.40 0.15 18.46
N LYS A 156 -3.87 1.11 17.69
CA LYS A 156 -4.64 2.09 16.92
C LYS A 156 -4.69 1.70 15.47
N LEU A 157 -5.85 1.93 14.84
CA LEU A 157 -6.08 1.70 13.42
C LEU A 157 -5.72 2.97 12.65
N PHE A 158 -4.74 2.88 11.77
CA PHE A 158 -4.42 3.91 10.80
C PHE A 158 -5.07 3.58 9.46
N VAL A 159 -5.58 4.62 8.79
CA VAL A 159 -6.31 4.52 7.53
C VAL A 159 -5.77 5.58 6.58
N SER A 160 -5.28 5.19 5.41
CA SER A 160 -4.90 6.14 4.37
C SER A 160 -6.10 6.49 3.49
N THR A 161 -6.20 7.75 3.07
CA THR A 161 -7.25 8.25 2.18
C THR A 161 -6.63 9.13 1.10
N GLY A 162 -7.02 8.93 -0.14
CA GLY A 162 -6.63 9.78 -1.26
C GLY A 162 -7.45 11.06 -1.32
N GLU A 163 -6.98 12.03 -2.10
CA GLU A 163 -7.60 13.36 -2.21
C GLU A 163 -8.73 13.44 -3.25
N GLN A 164 -9.04 12.35 -3.96
CA GLN A 164 -10.21 12.23 -4.85
C GLN A 164 -10.25 13.31 -5.96
N HIS A 165 -9.10 13.66 -6.56
CA HIS A 165 -8.95 14.78 -7.51
C HIS A 165 -9.35 16.15 -6.93
N GLN A 166 -9.26 16.30 -5.61
CA GLN A 166 -9.52 17.53 -4.87
C GLN A 166 -8.26 17.98 -4.14
N PRO A 167 -7.21 18.43 -4.85
CA PRO A 167 -5.89 18.69 -4.24
C PRO A 167 -5.93 19.74 -3.11
N ALA A 168 -6.85 20.71 -3.17
CA ALA A 168 -7.05 21.66 -2.07
C ALA A 168 -7.51 20.97 -0.76
N ALA A 169 -8.31 19.91 -0.87
CA ALA A 169 -8.80 19.16 0.28
C ALA A 169 -7.66 18.49 1.07
N ALA A 170 -6.57 18.14 0.40
CA ALA A 170 -5.41 17.54 1.07
C ALA A 170 -4.78 18.45 2.13
N GLN A 171 -4.81 19.77 1.94
CA GLN A 171 -4.27 20.76 2.87
C GLN A 171 -5.27 21.19 3.96
N ASN A 172 -6.56 20.91 3.81
CA ASN A 172 -7.57 21.23 4.81
C ASN A 172 -7.75 20.08 5.81
N THR A 173 -7.48 20.31 7.09
CA THR A 173 -7.53 19.31 8.17
C THR A 173 -8.95 19.03 8.68
N ASP A 174 -9.97 19.78 8.24
CA ASP A 174 -11.37 19.60 8.65
C ASP A 174 -12.11 18.56 7.79
N ASN A 175 -11.41 17.94 6.84
CA ASN A 175 -11.93 16.85 6.02
C ASN A 175 -11.00 15.63 6.06
N ARG A 176 -11.46 14.52 5.47
CA ARG A 176 -10.76 13.23 5.50
C ARG A 176 -10.14 12.83 4.17
N LEU A 177 -10.00 13.76 3.21
CA LEU A 177 -9.40 13.51 1.89
C LEU A 177 -7.92 13.89 1.87
N GLY A 178 -7.07 13.02 1.33
CA GLY A 178 -5.61 13.20 1.29
C GLY A 178 -4.97 13.20 2.69
N LYS A 179 -5.27 12.17 3.48
CA LYS A 179 -4.90 12.05 4.89
C LYS A 179 -4.36 10.67 5.26
N VAL A 180 -3.61 10.62 6.33
CA VAL A 180 -3.56 9.45 7.19
C VAL A 180 -4.42 9.74 8.41
N LEU A 181 -5.43 8.91 8.65
CA LEU A 181 -6.38 9.01 9.75
C LEU A 181 -6.01 8.02 10.87
N ARG A 182 -6.35 8.33 12.11
CA ARG A 182 -6.08 7.46 13.28
C ARG A 182 -7.33 7.27 14.12
N TYR A 183 -7.69 6.01 14.35
CA TYR A 183 -8.86 5.58 15.12
C TYR A 183 -8.50 4.55 16.19
N ASN A 184 -9.37 4.36 17.17
CA ASN A 184 -9.43 3.15 17.99
C ASN A 184 -9.99 1.98 17.14
N ALA A 185 -9.80 0.76 17.61
CA ALA A 185 -10.31 -0.44 16.92
C ALA A 185 -11.84 -0.49 16.80
N ASP A 186 -12.57 0.27 17.57
CA ASP A 186 -14.04 0.39 17.53
C ASP A 186 -14.54 1.54 16.65
N GLY A 187 -13.64 2.33 16.07
CA GLY A 187 -13.91 3.49 15.21
C GLY A 187 -14.03 4.82 15.97
N SER A 188 -13.96 4.81 17.28
CA SER A 188 -13.89 6.06 18.04
C SER A 188 -12.55 6.77 17.79
N ILE A 189 -12.56 8.10 17.92
CA ILE A 189 -11.35 8.91 17.71
C ILE A 189 -10.57 8.96 19.03
N PRO A 190 -9.30 8.48 19.05
CA PRO A 190 -8.52 8.44 20.27
C PRO A 190 -8.07 9.83 20.69
N ALA A 191 -7.89 10.03 21.99
CA ALA A 191 -7.21 11.21 22.51
C ALA A 191 -5.80 11.34 21.90
N GLY A 192 -5.34 12.59 21.79
CA GLY A 192 -3.99 12.90 21.34
C GLY A 192 -3.80 12.88 19.83
N ASN A 193 -4.84 12.89 19.00
CA ASN A 193 -4.75 13.28 17.59
C ASN A 193 -4.39 14.79 17.50
N PRO A 194 -3.57 15.18 16.48
CA PRO A 194 -2.94 16.51 16.47
C PRO A 194 -3.89 17.69 16.22
N PHE A 195 -5.05 17.44 15.59
CA PHE A 195 -6.00 18.48 15.16
C PHE A 195 -7.33 18.39 15.92
N SER A 196 -7.34 17.75 17.08
CA SER A 196 -8.51 17.68 17.96
C SER A 196 -8.51 18.82 18.97
N ASP A 197 -9.60 19.57 19.02
CA ASP A 197 -9.89 20.57 20.05
C ASP A 197 -10.71 19.97 21.20
N PRO A 198 -10.77 20.64 22.37
CA PRO A 198 -11.68 20.25 23.46
C PRO A 198 -13.14 20.22 22.97
N GLY A 199 -13.73 19.00 22.92
CA GLY A 199 -15.11 18.82 22.47
C GLY A 199 -15.27 18.47 20.98
N ASP A 200 -14.28 18.73 20.13
CA ASP A 200 -14.26 18.33 18.71
C ASP A 200 -13.08 17.39 18.43
N ARG A 201 -13.39 16.13 18.15
CA ARG A 201 -12.39 15.09 17.90
C ARG A 201 -12.16 14.89 16.42
N ASN A 202 -10.96 15.18 15.96
CA ASN A 202 -10.55 15.04 14.57
C ASN A 202 -9.70 13.76 14.37
N PRO A 203 -10.06 12.89 13.40
CA PRO A 203 -9.30 11.65 13.14
C PRO A 203 -7.98 11.89 12.39
N VAL A 204 -7.72 13.06 11.86
CA VAL A 204 -6.53 13.36 11.06
C VAL A 204 -5.25 13.19 11.88
N TRP A 205 -4.32 12.36 11.38
CA TRP A 205 -3.00 12.17 11.95
C TRP A 205 -1.93 12.95 11.19
N SER A 206 -1.98 12.91 9.84
CA SER A 206 -1.17 13.70 8.93
C SER A 206 -1.99 14.09 7.70
N TYR A 207 -1.52 15.11 6.97
CA TYR A 207 -2.26 15.70 5.85
C TYR A 207 -1.33 16.07 4.70
N GLY A 208 -1.91 16.56 3.59
CA GLY A 208 -1.14 16.90 2.41
C GLY A 208 -0.69 15.69 1.61
N HIS A 209 -1.53 14.64 1.56
CA HIS A 209 -1.31 13.43 0.78
C HIS A 209 -2.14 13.46 -0.51
N ARG A 210 -1.61 12.87 -1.59
CA ARG A 210 -2.33 12.72 -2.86
C ARG A 210 -3.07 11.38 -2.94
N ASN A 211 -2.32 10.31 -3.05
CA ASN A 211 -2.85 8.94 -3.15
C ASN A 211 -1.96 7.97 -2.39
N PRO A 212 -2.05 7.98 -1.05
CA PRO A 212 -1.28 7.10 -0.17
C PRO A 212 -1.81 5.67 -0.27
N PHE A 213 -1.20 4.85 -1.14
CA PHE A 213 -1.67 3.52 -1.46
C PHE A 213 -1.20 2.46 -0.47
N GLY A 214 -0.10 2.67 0.24
CA GLY A 214 0.44 1.68 1.16
C GLY A 214 0.77 2.22 2.54
N LEU A 215 0.57 1.40 3.58
CA LEU A 215 0.97 1.69 4.96
C LEU A 215 1.73 0.52 5.56
N THR A 216 2.82 0.78 6.24
CA THR A 216 3.53 -0.22 7.04
C THR A 216 4.09 0.41 8.30
N HIS A 217 4.35 -0.41 9.32
CA HIS A 217 5.06 0.06 10.51
C HIS A 217 6.38 -0.68 10.72
N LYS A 218 7.34 0.00 11.32
CA LYS A 218 8.58 -0.64 11.74
C LYS A 218 8.32 -1.48 13.00
N PRO A 219 8.51 -2.80 12.95
CA PRO A 219 8.23 -3.67 14.08
C PRO A 219 8.99 -3.28 15.36
N GLY A 220 8.26 -3.10 16.46
CA GLY A 220 8.80 -2.76 17.79
C GLY A 220 9.16 -1.29 18.00
N SER A 221 8.67 -0.37 17.16
CA SER A 221 9.01 1.06 17.30
C SER A 221 7.85 2.04 17.14
N GLY A 222 6.64 1.58 16.83
CA GLY A 222 5.50 2.45 16.55
C GLY A 222 5.67 3.41 15.35
N GLN A 223 6.78 3.34 14.61
CA GLN A 223 7.03 4.23 13.47
C GLN A 223 6.21 3.77 12.26
N LEU A 224 5.37 4.66 11.75
CA LEU A 224 4.54 4.43 10.57
C LEU A 224 5.22 4.97 9.31
N PHE A 225 5.06 4.26 8.22
CA PHE A 225 5.58 4.60 6.89
C PHE A 225 4.48 4.39 5.84
N GLU A 226 4.63 5.07 4.73
CA GLU A 226 3.65 5.10 3.66
C GLU A 226 4.35 5.16 2.31
N SER A 227 3.74 4.54 1.29
CA SER A 227 4.03 4.75 -0.12
C SER A 227 2.94 5.59 -0.75
N GLU A 228 3.33 6.58 -1.54
CA GLU A 228 2.41 7.54 -2.15
C GLU A 228 2.64 7.66 -3.65
N ASN A 229 1.54 7.65 -4.40
CA ASN A 229 1.56 7.86 -5.84
C ASN A 229 1.44 9.34 -6.16
N GLY A 230 2.49 9.88 -6.78
CA GLY A 230 2.54 11.24 -7.29
C GLY A 230 1.70 11.45 -8.57
N PRO A 231 1.74 12.64 -9.17
CA PRO A 231 1.04 12.88 -10.45
C PRO A 231 1.73 12.14 -11.61
N SER A 232 2.47 12.85 -12.45
CA SER A 232 3.35 12.26 -13.48
C SER A 232 4.82 12.18 -13.02
N CYS A 233 5.08 12.45 -11.76
CA CYS A 233 6.38 12.58 -11.12
C CYS A 233 6.27 12.32 -9.63
N ASP A 234 7.42 12.18 -8.97
CA ASP A 234 7.53 12.24 -7.52
C ASP A 234 6.64 11.25 -6.74
N ASP A 235 6.65 9.99 -7.18
CA ASP A 235 6.21 8.92 -6.28
C ASP A 235 7.10 8.90 -5.04
N GLU A 236 6.54 8.61 -3.86
CA GLU A 236 7.23 8.80 -2.61
C GLU A 236 7.15 7.59 -1.66
N PHE A 237 8.18 7.46 -0.83
CA PHE A 237 8.13 6.66 0.38
C PHE A 237 8.40 7.56 1.58
N ASN A 238 7.43 7.67 2.46
CA ASN A 238 7.36 8.62 3.55
C ASN A 238 7.46 7.94 4.92
N ARG A 239 8.06 8.64 5.90
CA ARG A 239 7.88 8.34 7.33
C ARG A 239 6.79 9.26 7.87
N ILE A 240 5.69 8.67 8.33
CA ILE A 240 4.53 9.41 8.80
C ILE A 240 4.71 9.87 10.25
N LEU A 241 4.57 11.16 10.47
CA LEU A 241 4.71 11.82 11.76
C LEU A 241 3.42 12.54 12.12
N LYS A 242 3.10 12.57 13.42
CA LYS A 242 1.95 13.26 13.98
C LYS A 242 1.92 14.72 13.57
N GLY A 243 0.79 15.20 13.02
CA GLY A 243 0.52 16.59 12.70
C GLY A 243 1.31 17.15 11.51
N ARG A 244 2.04 16.32 10.73
CA ARG A 244 2.90 16.83 9.66
C ARG A 244 2.16 16.90 8.34
N ASN A 245 2.54 17.94 7.55
CA ASN A 245 2.16 18.17 6.17
C ASN A 245 3.10 17.38 5.24
N TYR A 246 2.57 16.69 4.21
CA TYR A 246 3.32 15.97 3.19
C TYR A 246 3.31 16.67 1.82
N GLY A 247 2.76 17.88 1.76
CA GLY A 247 3.02 18.85 0.71
C GLY A 247 2.16 18.73 -0.55
N TRP A 248 1.25 17.76 -0.64
CA TRP A 248 0.32 17.74 -1.77
C TRP A 248 -0.76 18.81 -1.63
N GLY A 249 -1.07 19.51 -2.71
CA GLY A 249 -2.10 20.56 -2.79
C GLY A 249 -2.17 21.16 -4.19
N SER A 250 -3.09 22.12 -4.43
CA SER A 250 -3.44 22.65 -5.76
C SER A 250 -2.27 23.25 -6.55
N SER A 251 -1.27 23.78 -5.87
CA SER A 251 -0.09 24.38 -6.49
C SER A 251 1.18 23.54 -6.38
N TYR A 252 1.03 22.22 -6.17
CA TYR A 252 2.16 21.30 -6.13
C TYR A 252 2.97 21.35 -7.42
N GLN A 253 4.31 21.37 -7.30
CA GLN A 253 5.24 21.30 -8.41
C GLN A 253 6.24 20.16 -8.21
N CYS A 254 6.50 19.41 -9.27
CA CYS A 254 7.46 18.29 -9.25
C CYS A 254 8.85 18.74 -8.79
N GLY A 255 9.51 17.87 -8.02
CA GLY A 255 10.86 18.13 -7.52
C GLY A 255 10.93 19.04 -6.29
N THR A 256 9.83 19.65 -5.88
CA THR A 256 9.77 20.53 -4.69
C THR A 256 9.53 19.74 -3.40
N ALA A 257 9.47 20.42 -2.27
CA ALA A 257 9.01 19.83 -1.01
C ALA A 257 7.49 19.81 -0.90
N GLY A 258 6.78 20.43 -1.84
CA GLY A 258 5.33 20.57 -1.84
C GLY A 258 4.85 21.92 -1.28
N VAL A 259 3.54 22.00 -1.00
CA VAL A 259 2.83 23.22 -0.60
C VAL A 259 2.42 23.20 0.88
N GLY A 260 1.97 24.36 1.37
CA GLY A 260 1.52 24.55 2.75
C GLY A 260 2.66 24.68 3.77
N PRO A 261 2.37 24.71 5.07
CA PRO A 261 3.36 24.99 6.09
C PRO A 261 4.31 23.79 6.31
N ASN A 262 5.63 24.08 6.21
CA ASN A 262 6.72 23.15 6.56
C ASN A 262 6.53 21.71 6.01
N PRO A 263 6.36 21.51 4.69
CA PRO A 263 6.10 20.21 4.13
C PRO A 263 7.26 19.24 4.39
N LYS A 264 6.94 18.01 4.73
CA LYS A 264 7.91 16.97 5.04
C LYS A 264 8.47 16.36 3.76
N ARG A 265 9.81 16.35 3.62
CA ARG A 265 10.46 15.66 2.51
C ARG A 265 10.37 14.14 2.68
N PRO A 266 10.18 13.38 1.58
CA PRO A 266 10.15 11.93 1.61
C PRO A 266 11.51 11.33 1.98
N LEU A 267 11.50 10.08 2.43
CA LEU A 267 12.72 9.29 2.63
C LEU A 267 13.29 8.78 1.31
N ARG A 268 12.43 8.53 0.34
CA ARG A 268 12.73 8.19 -1.05
C ARG A 268 11.73 8.88 -1.97
N ARG A 269 12.22 9.43 -3.05
CA ARG A 269 11.43 10.00 -4.15
C ARG A 269 11.84 9.32 -5.45
N TRP A 270 10.86 8.94 -6.26
CA TRP A 270 11.05 8.46 -7.61
C TRP A 270 10.53 9.53 -8.57
N SER A 271 11.46 10.26 -9.23
CA SER A 271 11.10 11.30 -10.20
C SER A 271 10.37 10.74 -11.42
N ASN A 272 10.72 9.51 -11.84
CA ASN A 272 9.94 8.73 -12.78
C ASN A 272 8.96 7.86 -11.99
N VAL A 273 7.67 7.96 -12.28
CA VAL A 273 6.63 7.23 -11.56
C VAL A 273 6.82 5.72 -11.71
N ILE A 274 6.69 5.01 -10.60
CA ILE A 274 6.74 3.55 -10.52
C ILE A 274 5.40 2.95 -10.07
N VAL A 275 4.49 3.80 -9.58
CA VAL A 275 3.22 3.41 -8.95
C VAL A 275 3.47 2.49 -7.75
N PRO A 276 4.14 3.00 -6.68
CA PRO A 276 4.45 2.19 -5.51
C PRO A 276 3.18 1.73 -4.81
N THR A 277 3.16 0.46 -4.44
CA THR A 277 2.04 -0.17 -3.74
C THR A 277 2.36 -0.46 -2.29
N ASP A 278 1.63 -1.38 -1.64
CA ASP A 278 1.76 -1.58 -0.20
C ASP A 278 3.18 -2.01 0.20
N PRO A 279 3.85 -1.29 1.11
CA PRO A 279 5.18 -1.61 1.58
C PRO A 279 5.11 -2.56 2.78
N TRP A 280 6.14 -3.38 2.93
CA TRP A 280 6.29 -4.22 4.10
C TRP A 280 7.66 -4.08 4.76
N TRP A 281 7.69 -3.72 6.03
CA TRP A 281 8.89 -3.79 6.84
C TRP A 281 9.16 -5.24 7.23
N TYR A 282 10.08 -5.89 6.53
CA TYR A 282 10.27 -7.32 6.71
C TYR A 282 11.08 -7.65 7.96
N ARG A 283 10.49 -8.52 8.78
CA ARG A 283 11.14 -9.21 9.91
C ARG A 283 10.62 -10.64 9.94
N GLY A 284 11.33 -11.53 9.30
CA GLY A 284 10.88 -12.88 9.04
C GLY A 284 11.96 -13.93 9.21
N ARG A 285 11.82 -15.04 8.50
CA ARG A 285 12.70 -16.20 8.60
C ARG A 285 14.02 -16.01 7.82
N MET A 286 14.02 -15.16 6.80
CA MET A 286 15.21 -14.90 5.99
C MET A 286 16.01 -13.75 6.61
N SER A 287 17.04 -14.06 7.40
CA SER A 287 17.84 -13.07 8.13
C SER A 287 18.47 -12.01 7.22
N ARG A 288 18.90 -12.38 6.02
CA ARG A 288 19.52 -11.48 5.02
C ARG A 288 18.54 -10.43 4.43
N LEU A 289 17.24 -10.63 4.61
CA LEU A 289 16.20 -9.70 4.18
C LEU A 289 15.64 -8.85 5.33
N ASN A 290 15.98 -9.18 6.59
CA ASN A 290 15.44 -8.53 7.76
C ASN A 290 15.93 -7.09 7.91
N GLY A 291 15.02 -6.21 8.34
CA GLY A 291 15.32 -4.82 8.69
C GLY A 291 15.17 -3.84 7.54
N ASP A 292 14.82 -4.30 6.34
CA ASP A 292 14.56 -3.48 5.16
C ASP A 292 13.06 -3.46 4.83
N VAL A 293 12.66 -2.48 4.01
CA VAL A 293 11.30 -2.37 3.47
C VAL A 293 11.29 -2.89 2.04
N TYR A 294 10.25 -3.64 1.73
CA TYR A 294 9.97 -4.14 0.39
C TYR A 294 8.71 -3.47 -0.12
N ILE A 295 8.75 -2.97 -1.36
CA ILE A 295 7.64 -2.25 -2.00
C ILE A 295 7.42 -2.85 -3.37
N GLY A 296 6.15 -3.06 -3.73
CA GLY A 296 5.76 -3.38 -5.08
C GLY A 296 5.75 -2.13 -5.96
N ASP A 297 6.10 -2.31 -7.21
CA ASP A 297 5.92 -1.38 -8.31
C ASP A 297 4.82 -1.96 -9.20
N PHE A 298 3.68 -1.26 -9.26
CA PHE A 298 2.58 -1.71 -10.12
C PHE A 298 2.84 -1.36 -11.60
N GLY A 299 3.54 -0.27 -11.87
CA GLY A 299 3.76 0.22 -13.23
C GLY A 299 4.63 -0.71 -14.08
N GLN A 300 5.69 -1.28 -13.47
CA GLN A 300 6.65 -2.13 -14.17
C GLN A 300 6.73 -3.56 -13.61
N GLY A 301 5.98 -3.89 -12.56
CA GLY A 301 6.00 -5.21 -11.94
C GLY A 301 7.27 -5.50 -11.15
N ARG A 302 7.93 -4.50 -10.61
CA ARG A 302 9.20 -4.65 -9.90
C ARG A 302 9.01 -4.76 -8.39
N LEU A 303 9.79 -5.62 -7.77
CA LEU A 303 9.92 -5.69 -6.32
C LEU A 303 11.16 -4.92 -5.89
N HIS A 304 10.95 -3.81 -5.21
CA HIS A 304 12.00 -2.96 -4.64
C HIS A 304 12.36 -3.40 -3.22
N ARG A 305 13.65 -3.34 -2.91
CA ARG A 305 14.19 -3.42 -1.55
C ARG A 305 14.78 -2.08 -1.17
N LEU A 306 14.15 -1.37 -0.25
CA LEU A 306 14.67 -0.16 0.35
C LEU A 306 15.52 -0.50 1.57
N VAL A 307 16.83 -0.33 1.44
CA VAL A 307 17.77 -0.50 2.56
C VAL A 307 17.66 0.72 3.46
N ILE A 308 17.13 0.53 4.66
CA ILE A 308 16.83 1.64 5.59
C ILE A 308 17.79 1.62 6.77
N ASN A 309 18.19 2.80 7.25
CA ASN A 309 19.01 2.89 8.45
C ASN A 309 18.24 2.40 9.70
N ARG A 310 18.98 1.99 10.72
CA ARG A 310 18.40 1.44 11.97
C ARG A 310 17.38 2.38 12.64
N ARG A 311 17.52 3.70 12.48
CA ARG A 311 16.57 4.69 13.04
C ARG A 311 15.30 4.86 12.21
N GLY A 312 15.21 4.32 10.99
CA GLY A 312 14.07 4.50 10.08
C GLY A 312 13.95 5.93 9.54
N THR A 313 15.07 6.65 9.41
CA THR A 313 15.08 8.08 9.04
C THR A 313 15.74 8.35 7.69
N ARG A 314 16.31 7.32 7.05
CA ARG A 314 17.00 7.46 5.76
C ARG A 314 16.98 6.15 4.99
N VAL A 315 16.57 6.20 3.73
CA VAL A 315 16.81 5.16 2.73
C VAL A 315 18.26 5.32 2.24
N ARG A 316 19.06 4.25 2.38
CA ARG A 316 20.48 4.20 1.97
C ARG A 316 20.66 3.70 0.55
N ALA A 317 19.76 2.80 0.13
CA ALA A 317 19.75 2.26 -1.23
C ALA A 317 18.33 1.80 -1.58
N ASP A 318 18.02 1.89 -2.85
CA ASP A 318 16.84 1.33 -3.50
C ASP A 318 17.33 0.32 -4.56
N ARG A 319 16.89 -0.91 -4.47
CA ARG A 319 17.35 -2.01 -5.32
C ARG A 319 16.16 -2.79 -5.84
N VAL A 320 16.01 -2.88 -7.15
CA VAL A 320 15.11 -3.86 -7.76
C VAL A 320 15.70 -5.25 -7.53
N ILE A 321 14.94 -6.12 -6.87
CA ILE A 321 15.38 -7.47 -6.54
C ILE A 321 14.65 -8.57 -7.32
N HIS A 322 13.54 -8.21 -7.98
CA HIS A 322 12.78 -9.14 -8.81
C HIS A 322 11.88 -8.39 -9.79
N ASP A 323 11.75 -8.92 -11.01
CA ASP A 323 10.78 -8.50 -12.01
C ASP A 323 9.66 -9.55 -12.05
N ALA A 324 8.45 -9.17 -11.65
CA ALA A 324 7.27 -10.02 -11.68
C ALA A 324 6.58 -9.92 -13.06
N PRO A 325 5.79 -10.95 -13.46
CA PRO A 325 5.14 -10.96 -14.78
C PRO A 325 3.96 -9.97 -14.89
N ALA A 326 3.60 -9.28 -13.83
CA ALA A 326 2.54 -8.27 -13.79
C ALA A 326 2.76 -7.31 -12.62
N GLY A 327 2.07 -6.15 -12.65
CA GLY A 327 2.15 -5.15 -11.59
C GLY A 327 1.94 -5.74 -10.20
N ILE A 328 2.83 -5.41 -9.27
CA ILE A 328 2.76 -5.87 -7.87
C ILE A 328 1.78 -4.98 -7.13
N THR A 329 0.82 -5.58 -6.43
CA THR A 329 -0.25 -4.86 -5.71
C THR A 329 -0.01 -4.78 -4.20
N ASP A 330 0.72 -5.76 -3.63
CA ASP A 330 0.99 -5.84 -2.20
C ASP A 330 2.26 -6.64 -1.93
N VAL A 331 2.94 -6.30 -0.85
CA VAL A 331 4.05 -7.06 -0.27
C VAL A 331 3.81 -7.27 1.21
N SER A 332 3.85 -8.51 1.68
CA SER A 332 3.57 -8.83 3.07
C SER A 332 4.36 -10.04 3.57
N LYS A 333 4.34 -10.26 4.87
CA LYS A 333 4.81 -11.50 5.47
C LYS A 333 3.66 -12.51 5.52
N GLY A 334 3.92 -13.75 5.10
CA GLY A 334 2.92 -14.80 5.07
C GLY A 334 3.35 -16.09 5.80
N PRO A 335 2.66 -17.21 5.52
CA PRO A 335 2.94 -18.52 6.10
C PRO A 335 4.42 -18.91 6.05
N GLY A 336 4.91 -19.50 7.14
CA GLY A 336 6.34 -19.80 7.31
C GLY A 336 7.22 -18.58 7.55
N ARG A 337 6.63 -17.41 7.75
CA ARG A 337 7.31 -16.11 7.94
C ARG A 337 8.19 -15.71 6.75
N TRP A 338 7.85 -16.20 5.54
CA TRP A 338 8.46 -15.81 4.28
C TRP A 338 7.93 -14.47 3.80
N LEU A 339 8.65 -13.82 2.88
CA LEU A 339 8.16 -12.65 2.16
C LEU A 339 7.26 -13.11 1.02
N TYR A 340 6.05 -12.58 0.97
CA TYR A 340 5.05 -12.80 -0.07
C TYR A 340 4.81 -11.50 -0.82
N PHE A 341 4.35 -11.60 -2.05
CA PHE A 341 3.80 -10.48 -2.80
C PHE A 341 2.65 -10.94 -3.70
N LEU A 342 1.73 -10.02 -3.93
CA LEU A 342 0.63 -10.18 -4.88
C LEU A 342 0.96 -9.48 -6.19
N THR A 343 0.49 -10.05 -7.28
CA THR A 343 0.32 -9.34 -8.56
C THR A 343 -1.17 -9.32 -8.90
N SER A 344 -1.56 -8.61 -9.96
CA SER A 344 -2.96 -8.57 -10.39
C SER A 344 -3.59 -9.95 -10.69
N THR A 345 -2.78 -11.02 -10.79
CA THR A 345 -3.26 -12.36 -11.17
C THR A 345 -2.78 -13.51 -10.29
N ALA A 346 -1.80 -13.27 -9.40
CA ALA A 346 -1.15 -14.35 -8.68
C ALA A 346 -0.54 -13.91 -7.33
N MET A 347 -0.26 -14.89 -6.49
CA MET A 347 0.52 -14.74 -5.26
C MET A 347 1.86 -15.45 -5.41
N TYR A 348 2.93 -14.80 -4.99
CA TYR A 348 4.30 -15.30 -5.00
C TYR A 348 4.91 -15.27 -3.61
N ARG A 349 6.01 -15.98 -3.43
CA ARG A 349 6.82 -15.90 -2.20
C ARG A 349 8.30 -16.07 -2.48
N ILE A 350 9.13 -15.46 -1.66
CA ILE A 350 10.58 -15.65 -1.66
C ILE A 350 10.91 -16.70 -0.60
N VAL A 351 11.62 -17.74 -0.99
CA VAL A 351 12.01 -18.88 -0.16
C VAL A 351 13.46 -19.26 -0.43
N PRO A 352 14.15 -20.04 0.45
CA PRO A 352 15.46 -20.56 0.12
C PRO A 352 15.47 -21.35 -1.19
N SER A 353 16.53 -21.18 -2.00
CA SER A 353 16.87 -22.14 -3.05
C SER A 353 17.36 -23.41 -2.35
N ARG A 354 16.77 -24.54 -2.71
CA ARG A 354 17.23 -25.85 -2.20
C ARG A 354 18.65 -26.12 -2.63
#